data_891b082f350e429964f8e031ac4b2d94
#
_entry.id   891b082f350e429964f8e031ac4b2d94
#
_cell.length_a   1.000
_cell.length_b   1.000
_cell.length_c   1.000
_cell.angle_alpha   90.00
_cell.angle_beta   90.00
_cell.angle_gamma   90.00
#
_symmetry.space_group_name_H-M   'P 1'
#
loop_
_entity.id
_entity.type
_entity.pdbx_description
1 polymer ?
#
loop_
_entity_poly.entity_id
_entity_poly.type
_entity_poly.pdbx_seq_one_letter_code
_entity_poly.pdbx_strand_id
1 'polypeptide(L)'
;MEHQRTFTEGEVEQIVKIAAETAAQTAISEFNRRNEDMLAKKNERAYKNTTTLLEGYTAMKAHCKSAIAKSEDTLTPSDLQTVLYEVFNRRGLLQIESILASKRRTELIIEHIDRMLVSYSEYCTNSGKHYCECVIDRYINDMTIGEIAEKHNTVERNIYRWLEKGIDDLSIYLFGAYAL
;
A
#
# COMPACT_ATOMS: atom_id res chain seq x y z
N MET A 1 35.54 56.34 2.33
CA MET A 1 35.11 56.24 3.76
C MET A 1 33.85 55.38 3.77
N GLU A 2 34.01 54.12 4.09
CA GLU A 2 32.85 53.22 4.27
C GLU A 2 32.21 53.57 5.62
N HIS A 3 30.95 54.00 5.59
CA HIS A 3 30.13 54.13 6.78
C HIS A 3 29.79 52.73 7.29
N GLN A 4 30.49 52.25 8.29
CA GLN A 4 30.06 51.10 9.09
C GLN A 4 28.76 51.47 9.81
N ARG A 5 27.66 50.89 9.37
CA ARG A 5 26.36 50.98 10.03
C ARG A 5 26.44 50.17 11.32
N THR A 6 26.51 50.84 12.47
CA THR A 6 26.37 50.19 13.77
C THR A 6 24.90 50.03 14.09
N PHE A 7 24.45 48.80 14.29
CA PHE A 7 23.08 48.49 14.70
C PHE A 7 22.89 48.82 16.19
N THR A 8 21.75 49.35 16.54
CA THR A 8 21.34 49.53 17.93
C THR A 8 20.96 48.18 18.55
N GLU A 9 21.03 48.05 19.87
CA GLU A 9 20.72 46.82 20.60
C GLU A 9 19.30 46.32 20.30
N GLY A 10 18.31 47.21 20.18
CA GLY A 10 16.94 46.86 19.77
C GLY A 10 16.81 46.36 18.33
N GLU A 11 17.62 46.91 17.39
CA GLU A 11 17.61 46.39 16.01
C GLU A 11 18.22 44.98 15.93
N VAL A 12 19.25 44.69 16.71
CA VAL A 12 19.88 43.38 16.82
C VAL A 12 18.89 42.37 17.38
N GLU A 13 18.18 42.71 18.46
CA GLU A 13 17.17 41.86 19.08
C GLU A 13 16.01 41.53 18.11
N GLN A 14 15.54 42.52 17.36
CA GLN A 14 14.51 42.34 16.34
C GLN A 14 14.98 41.45 15.20
N ILE A 15 16.20 41.60 14.71
CA ILE A 15 16.79 40.74 13.67
C ILE A 15 16.91 39.29 14.16
N VAL A 16 17.39 39.10 15.40
CA VAL A 16 17.50 37.75 15.99
C VAL A 16 16.14 37.08 16.12
N LYS A 17 15.12 37.81 16.56
CA LYS A 17 13.77 37.30 16.68
C LYS A 17 13.19 36.86 15.32
N ILE A 18 13.29 37.72 14.30
CA ILE A 18 12.83 37.42 12.95
C ILE A 18 13.59 36.22 12.37
N ALA A 19 14.91 36.16 12.57
CA ALA A 19 15.72 35.03 12.10
C ALA A 19 15.33 33.72 12.78
N ALA A 20 15.07 33.73 14.10
CA ALA A 20 14.64 32.57 14.86
C ALA A 20 13.24 32.10 14.42
N GLU A 21 12.29 33.00 14.23
CA GLU A 21 10.93 32.69 13.75
C GLU A 21 10.97 32.10 12.31
N THR A 22 11.77 32.72 11.44
CA THR A 22 11.94 32.22 10.05
C THR A 22 12.58 30.85 10.03
N ALA A 23 13.62 30.62 10.84
CA ALA A 23 14.28 29.32 10.96
C ALA A 23 13.32 28.23 11.48
N ALA A 24 12.51 28.54 12.50
CA ALA A 24 11.52 27.63 13.06
C ALA A 24 10.43 27.27 12.01
N GLN A 25 9.89 28.27 11.31
CA GLN A 25 8.90 28.04 10.25
C GLN A 25 9.48 27.19 9.10
N THR A 26 10.71 27.47 8.69
CA THR A 26 11.40 26.69 7.65
C THR A 26 11.61 25.24 8.09
N ALA A 27 12.03 25.03 9.34
CA ALA A 27 12.23 23.68 9.89
C ALA A 27 10.91 22.89 9.95
N ILE A 28 9.80 23.52 10.37
CA ILE A 28 8.47 22.90 10.43
C ILE A 28 7.98 22.56 9.01
N SER A 29 8.10 23.49 8.07
CA SER A 29 7.67 23.24 6.68
C SER A 29 8.46 22.12 6.03
N GLU A 30 9.77 22.07 6.24
CA GLU A 30 10.63 20.99 5.72
C GLU A 30 10.33 19.63 6.38
N PHE A 31 10.03 19.61 7.68
CA PHE A 31 9.60 18.41 8.39
C PHE A 31 8.27 17.87 7.82
N ASN A 32 7.29 18.75 7.63
CA ASN A 32 5.99 18.37 7.06
C ASN A 32 6.15 17.85 5.63
N ARG A 33 6.93 18.52 4.79
CA ARG A 33 7.22 18.08 3.42
C ARG A 33 7.85 16.68 3.39
N ARG A 34 8.85 16.42 4.25
CA ARG A 34 9.47 15.09 4.35
C ARG A 34 8.51 14.02 4.81
N ASN A 35 7.61 14.33 5.74
CA ASN A 35 6.58 13.40 6.17
C ASN A 35 5.59 13.08 5.05
N GLU A 36 5.14 14.08 4.30
CA GLU A 36 4.28 13.89 3.13
C GLU A 36 4.96 13.02 2.06
N ASP A 37 6.23 13.30 1.75
CA ASP A 37 7.02 12.48 0.81
C ASP A 37 7.17 11.03 1.28
N MET A 38 7.35 10.82 2.59
CA MET A 38 7.45 9.46 3.15
C MET A 38 6.12 8.72 3.09
N LEU A 39 5.01 9.38 3.40
CA LEU A 39 3.66 8.81 3.31
C LEU A 39 3.31 8.45 1.86
N ALA A 40 3.57 9.36 0.91
CA ALA A 40 3.35 9.09 -0.51
C ALA A 40 4.11 7.85 -0.99
N LYS A 41 5.38 7.70 -0.61
CA LYS A 41 6.20 6.52 -0.95
C LYS A 41 5.70 5.24 -0.29
N LYS A 42 5.16 5.30 0.93
CA LYS A 42 4.55 4.15 1.60
C LYS A 42 3.30 3.68 0.86
N ASN A 43 2.42 4.62 0.50
CA ASN A 43 1.18 4.33 -0.23
C ASN A 43 1.48 3.73 -1.61
N GLU A 44 2.44 4.28 -2.34
CA GLU A 44 2.89 3.72 -3.63
C GLU A 44 3.38 2.28 -3.48
N ARG A 45 4.16 1.98 -2.43
CA ARG A 45 4.65 0.62 -2.15
C ARG A 45 3.51 -0.32 -1.79
N ALA A 46 2.59 0.10 -0.93
CA ALA A 46 1.45 -0.71 -0.53
C ALA A 46 0.55 -1.03 -1.73
N TYR A 47 0.25 -0.05 -2.57
CA TYR A 47 -0.46 -0.23 -3.84
C TYR A 47 0.22 -1.26 -4.73
N LYS A 48 1.52 -1.08 -5.00
CA LYS A 48 2.31 -1.98 -5.84
C LYS A 48 2.36 -3.40 -5.29
N ASN A 49 2.53 -3.54 -3.99
CA ASN A 49 2.56 -4.84 -3.32
C ASN A 49 1.19 -5.54 -3.42
N THR A 50 0.09 -4.80 -3.22
CA THR A 50 -1.28 -5.31 -3.39
C THR A 50 -1.50 -5.81 -4.82
N THR A 51 -1.15 -5.01 -5.83
CA THR A 51 -1.26 -5.40 -7.24
C THR A 51 -0.47 -6.67 -7.53
N THR A 52 0.78 -6.74 -7.07
CA THR A 52 1.64 -7.92 -7.26
C THR A 52 1.07 -9.18 -6.59
N LEU A 53 0.49 -9.05 -5.40
CA LEU A 53 -0.18 -10.17 -4.72
C LEU A 53 -1.41 -10.65 -5.49
N LEU A 54 -2.22 -9.73 -5.99
CA LEU A 54 -3.43 -10.06 -6.77
C LEU A 54 -3.07 -10.70 -8.11
N GLU A 55 -2.07 -10.19 -8.83
CA GLU A 55 -1.56 -10.77 -10.07
C GLU A 55 -1.03 -12.19 -9.87
N GLY A 56 -0.35 -12.43 -8.74
CA GLY A 56 0.17 -13.75 -8.37
C GLY A 56 -0.86 -14.71 -7.77
N TYR A 57 -2.04 -14.24 -7.40
CA TYR A 57 -3.01 -15.01 -6.60
C TYR A 57 -3.45 -16.32 -7.24
N THR A 58 -3.82 -16.30 -8.51
CA THR A 58 -4.26 -17.50 -9.24
C THR A 58 -3.13 -18.53 -9.38
N ALA A 59 -1.91 -18.06 -9.67
CA ALA A 59 -0.71 -18.91 -9.74
C ALA A 59 -0.38 -19.52 -8.36
N MET A 60 -0.47 -18.74 -7.30
CA MET A 60 -0.27 -19.23 -5.92
C MET A 60 -1.30 -20.29 -5.56
N LYS A 61 -2.59 -20.11 -5.88
CA LYS A 61 -3.63 -21.14 -5.67
C LYS A 61 -3.37 -22.42 -6.46
N ALA A 62 -2.96 -22.31 -7.71
CA ALA A 62 -2.62 -23.47 -8.54
C ALA A 62 -1.42 -24.22 -7.95
N HIS A 63 -0.38 -23.50 -7.51
CA HIS A 63 0.78 -24.10 -6.85
C HIS A 63 0.41 -24.87 -5.58
N CYS A 64 -0.41 -24.30 -4.70
CA CYS A 64 -0.83 -24.97 -3.47
C CYS A 64 -1.65 -26.25 -3.74
N LYS A 65 -2.42 -26.28 -4.83
CA LYS A 65 -3.17 -27.49 -5.24
C LYS A 65 -2.25 -28.58 -5.78
N SER A 66 -1.19 -28.22 -6.50
CA SER A 66 -0.30 -29.16 -7.19
C SER A 66 0.90 -29.61 -6.33
N ALA A 67 1.28 -28.86 -5.30
CA ALA A 67 2.41 -29.20 -4.47
C ALA A 67 2.09 -30.39 -3.54
N ILE A 68 2.83 -31.49 -3.70
CA ILE A 68 2.80 -32.63 -2.80
C ILE A 68 3.23 -32.16 -1.41
N ALA A 69 2.46 -32.50 -0.39
CA ALA A 69 2.72 -32.16 0.99
C ALA A 69 4.12 -32.65 1.41
N LYS A 70 5.09 -31.74 1.48
CA LYS A 70 6.34 -31.95 2.20
C LYS A 70 6.48 -30.82 3.20
N SER A 71 6.53 -31.25 4.44
CA SER A 71 7.02 -30.54 5.62
C SER A 71 6.01 -29.93 6.58
N GLU A 72 6.23 -30.32 7.80
CA GLU A 72 5.66 -29.96 9.06
C GLU A 72 6.06 -28.55 9.55
N ASP A 73 6.07 -27.56 8.68
CA ASP A 73 6.34 -26.17 9.08
C ASP A 73 5.09 -25.58 9.74
N THR A 74 5.03 -25.68 11.07
CA THR A 74 4.03 -25.02 11.90
C THR A 74 4.28 -23.52 12.00
N LEU A 75 3.88 -22.76 10.98
CA LEU A 75 3.86 -21.30 11.06
C LEU A 75 2.57 -20.84 11.75
N THR A 76 2.72 -19.98 12.76
CA THR A 76 1.58 -19.37 13.47
C THR A 76 1.04 -18.15 12.71
N PRO A 77 -0.18 -17.66 13.02
CA PRO A 77 -0.70 -16.41 12.43
C PRO A 77 0.19 -15.17 12.69
N SER A 78 0.98 -15.14 13.79
CA SER A 78 1.96 -14.08 14.04
C SER A 78 3.13 -14.14 13.05
N ASP A 79 3.43 -15.34 12.53
CA ASP A 79 4.50 -15.51 11.54
C ASP A 79 4.09 -14.97 10.19
N LEU A 80 2.78 -14.88 9.89
CA LEU A 80 2.29 -14.30 8.65
C LEU A 80 2.66 -12.81 8.53
N GLN A 81 2.48 -12.04 9.60
CA GLN A 81 2.89 -10.62 9.59
C GLN A 81 4.40 -10.49 9.41
N THR A 82 5.18 -11.35 10.05
CA THR A 82 6.63 -11.39 9.91
C THR A 82 7.03 -11.77 8.48
N VAL A 83 6.39 -12.78 7.88
CA VAL A 83 6.64 -13.20 6.49
C VAL A 83 6.28 -12.08 5.50
N LEU A 84 5.12 -11.46 5.64
CA LEU A 84 4.73 -10.32 4.81
C LEU A 84 5.70 -9.15 4.97
N TYR A 85 6.10 -8.86 6.21
CA TYR A 85 7.08 -7.80 6.50
C TYR A 85 8.45 -8.10 5.92
N GLU A 86 8.98 -9.32 6.05
CA GLU A 86 10.27 -9.72 5.49
C GLU A 86 10.27 -9.71 3.96
N VAL A 87 9.20 -10.22 3.34
CA VAL A 87 9.04 -10.27 1.88
C VAL A 87 8.98 -8.86 1.28
N PHE A 88 8.30 -7.92 1.94
CA PHE A 88 8.11 -6.57 1.43
C PHE A 88 9.18 -5.56 1.88
N ASN A 89 9.89 -5.81 2.98
CA ASN A 89 10.88 -4.84 3.50
C ASN A 89 12.24 -4.91 2.81
N ARG A 90 12.62 -6.04 2.26
CA ARG A 90 13.98 -6.25 1.71
C ARG A 90 14.23 -5.64 0.34
N ARG A 91 13.47 -4.73 -0.21
CA ARG A 91 13.76 -3.95 -1.45
C ARG A 91 12.50 -3.53 -2.22
N GLY A 92 11.30 -3.70 -1.65
CA GLY A 92 10.06 -3.32 -2.35
C GLY A 92 9.71 -4.20 -3.55
N LEU A 93 10.36 -5.34 -3.69
CA LEU A 93 10.07 -6.36 -4.69
C LEU A 93 9.62 -7.63 -3.98
N LEU A 94 8.42 -8.07 -4.32
CA LEU A 94 7.92 -9.36 -3.90
C LEU A 94 8.79 -10.44 -4.55
N GLN A 95 9.51 -11.21 -3.76
CA GLN A 95 10.15 -12.41 -4.28
C GLN A 95 9.11 -13.54 -4.36
N ILE A 96 8.22 -13.47 -5.36
CA ILE A 96 7.17 -14.48 -5.59
C ILE A 96 7.79 -15.88 -5.66
N GLU A 97 8.96 -16.03 -6.27
CA GLU A 97 9.70 -17.28 -6.32
C GLU A 97 10.00 -17.85 -4.92
N SER A 98 10.36 -16.99 -3.97
CA SER A 98 10.59 -17.39 -2.58
C SER A 98 9.33 -17.82 -1.84
N ILE A 99 8.19 -17.20 -2.16
CA ILE A 99 6.89 -17.57 -1.61
C ILE A 99 6.41 -18.89 -2.21
N LEU A 100 6.55 -19.05 -3.52
CA LEU A 100 6.19 -20.28 -4.23
C LEU A 100 7.02 -21.48 -3.79
N ALA A 101 8.26 -21.28 -3.33
CA ALA A 101 9.11 -22.34 -2.80
C ALA A 101 8.59 -22.97 -1.49
N SER A 102 7.68 -22.31 -0.77
CA SER A 102 7.12 -22.81 0.49
C SER A 102 5.60 -22.87 0.42
N LYS A 103 5.06 -24.09 0.22
CA LYS A 103 3.60 -24.34 0.15
C LYS A 103 2.87 -23.74 1.34
N ARG A 104 3.37 -23.95 2.56
CA ARG A 104 2.71 -23.48 3.79
C ARG A 104 2.65 -21.96 3.88
N ARG A 105 3.73 -21.29 3.52
CA ARG A 105 3.74 -19.80 3.47
C ARG A 105 2.77 -19.28 2.43
N THR A 106 2.71 -19.92 1.26
CA THR A 106 1.79 -19.57 0.18
C THR A 106 0.33 -19.75 0.62
N GLU A 107 0.02 -20.87 1.29
CA GLU A 107 -1.33 -21.12 1.84
C GLU A 107 -1.75 -20.01 2.82
N LEU A 108 -0.88 -19.63 3.76
CA LEU A 108 -1.17 -18.56 4.73
C LEU A 108 -1.42 -17.21 4.05
N ILE A 109 -0.66 -16.89 2.99
CA ILE A 109 -0.86 -15.65 2.22
C ILE A 109 -2.20 -15.69 1.49
N ILE A 110 -2.55 -16.81 0.86
CA ILE A 110 -3.84 -16.97 0.18
C ILE A 110 -4.99 -16.85 1.17
N GLU A 111 -4.93 -17.55 2.31
CA GLU A 111 -5.96 -17.46 3.35
C GLU A 111 -6.13 -16.03 3.89
N HIS A 112 -5.03 -15.29 3.99
CA HIS A 112 -5.06 -13.88 4.39
C HIS A 112 -5.73 -13.02 3.32
N ILE A 113 -5.35 -13.17 2.05
CA ILE A 113 -5.98 -12.45 0.93
C ILE A 113 -7.47 -12.77 0.86
N ASP A 114 -7.86 -14.04 0.94
CA ASP A 114 -9.26 -14.47 0.90
C ASP A 114 -10.09 -13.81 2.02
N ARG A 115 -9.59 -13.81 3.25
CA ARG A 115 -10.25 -13.15 4.39
C ARG A 115 -10.39 -11.64 4.19
N MET A 116 -9.35 -10.99 3.70
CA MET A 116 -9.37 -9.52 3.49
C MET A 116 -10.31 -9.15 2.35
N LEU A 117 -10.37 -9.96 1.29
CA LEU A 117 -11.34 -9.77 0.20
C LEU A 117 -12.78 -9.91 0.69
N VAL A 118 -13.07 -10.89 1.56
CA VAL A 118 -14.41 -11.04 2.15
C VAL A 118 -14.77 -9.80 2.97
N SER A 119 -13.91 -9.38 3.90
CA SER A 119 -14.16 -8.20 4.74
C SER A 119 -14.31 -6.92 3.91
N TYR A 120 -13.50 -6.76 2.86
CA TYR A 120 -13.59 -5.61 1.97
C TYR A 120 -14.87 -5.65 1.11
N SER A 121 -15.28 -6.84 0.64
CA SER A 121 -16.51 -7.03 -0.10
C SER A 121 -17.74 -6.66 0.72
N GLU A 122 -17.79 -7.07 2.00
CA GLU A 122 -18.85 -6.68 2.92
C GLU A 122 -18.92 -5.16 3.12
N TYR A 123 -17.78 -4.50 3.28
CA TYR A 123 -17.71 -3.04 3.37
C TYR A 123 -18.22 -2.36 2.10
N CYS A 124 -17.79 -2.83 0.92
CA CYS A 124 -18.22 -2.29 -0.36
C CYS A 124 -19.73 -2.45 -0.57
N THR A 125 -20.28 -3.64 -0.28
CA THR A 125 -21.71 -3.93 -0.37
C THR A 125 -22.53 -3.00 0.53
N ASN A 126 -22.14 -2.87 1.79
CA ASN A 126 -22.80 -1.99 2.76
C ASN A 126 -22.73 -0.51 2.38
N SER A 127 -21.72 -0.11 1.63
CA SER A 127 -21.49 1.26 1.17
C SER A 127 -22.01 1.54 -0.24
N GLY A 128 -22.60 0.55 -0.93
CA GLY A 128 -23.06 0.66 -2.33
C GLY A 128 -21.93 0.93 -3.32
N LYS A 129 -20.72 0.39 -3.07
CA LYS A 129 -19.53 0.57 -3.89
C LYS A 129 -19.18 -0.71 -4.65
N HIS A 130 -18.74 -0.57 -5.89
CA HIS A 130 -18.35 -1.68 -6.75
C HIS A 130 -16.84 -1.97 -6.77
N TYR A 131 -16.06 -1.33 -5.88
CA TYR A 131 -14.60 -1.36 -5.94
C TYR A 131 -14.04 -2.78 -5.75
N CYS A 132 -14.52 -3.51 -4.75
CA CYS A 132 -14.08 -4.88 -4.48
C CYS A 132 -14.44 -5.84 -5.62
N GLU A 133 -15.67 -5.73 -6.15
CA GLU A 133 -16.12 -6.55 -7.29
C GLU A 133 -15.23 -6.33 -8.50
N CYS A 134 -14.91 -5.07 -8.85
CA CYS A 134 -14.02 -4.75 -9.95
C CYS A 134 -12.62 -5.33 -9.77
N VAL A 135 -12.06 -5.29 -8.53
CA VAL A 135 -10.76 -5.89 -8.23
C VAL A 135 -10.82 -7.41 -8.41
N ILE A 136 -11.85 -8.07 -7.92
CA ILE A 136 -12.06 -9.52 -8.09
C ILE A 136 -12.20 -9.87 -9.57
N ASP A 137 -13.03 -9.14 -10.31
CA ASP A 137 -13.24 -9.37 -11.72
C ASP A 137 -11.95 -9.23 -12.53
N ARG A 138 -11.16 -8.20 -12.24
CA ARG A 138 -9.92 -7.93 -12.97
C ARG A 138 -8.80 -8.92 -12.66
N TYR A 139 -8.55 -9.22 -11.38
CA TYR A 139 -7.35 -9.95 -10.96
C TYR A 139 -7.59 -11.42 -10.66
N ILE A 140 -8.82 -11.81 -10.32
CA ILE A 140 -9.15 -13.20 -9.97
C ILE A 140 -9.92 -13.88 -11.10
N ASN A 141 -10.86 -13.17 -11.72
CA ASN A 141 -11.68 -13.67 -12.81
C ASN A 141 -11.06 -13.39 -14.20
N ASP A 142 -9.92 -12.67 -14.24
CA ASP A 142 -9.16 -12.30 -15.45
C ASP A 142 -10.01 -11.59 -16.53
N MET A 143 -11.02 -10.83 -16.11
CA MET A 143 -11.87 -10.05 -17.02
C MET A 143 -11.12 -8.85 -17.58
N THR A 144 -11.41 -8.50 -18.82
CA THR A 144 -10.93 -7.26 -19.44
C THR A 144 -11.67 -6.04 -18.89
N ILE A 145 -11.08 -4.86 -19.02
CA ILE A 145 -11.71 -3.60 -18.60
C ILE A 145 -13.07 -3.38 -19.28
N GLY A 146 -13.16 -3.72 -20.57
CA GLY A 146 -14.40 -3.64 -21.35
C GLY A 146 -15.50 -4.54 -20.78
N GLU A 147 -15.20 -5.82 -20.52
CA GLU A 147 -16.15 -6.78 -19.93
C GLU A 147 -16.63 -6.32 -18.53
N ILE A 148 -15.72 -5.78 -17.70
CA ILE A 148 -16.09 -5.22 -16.40
C ILE A 148 -17.01 -4.00 -16.57
N ALA A 149 -16.71 -3.14 -17.54
CA ALA A 149 -17.52 -1.96 -17.83
C ALA A 149 -18.94 -2.34 -18.30
N GLU A 150 -19.06 -3.35 -19.14
CA GLU A 150 -20.36 -3.91 -19.56
C GLU A 150 -21.12 -4.52 -18.38
N LYS A 151 -20.46 -5.36 -17.56
CA LYS A 151 -21.05 -6.00 -16.38
C LYS A 151 -21.64 -4.96 -15.39
N HIS A 152 -20.93 -3.86 -15.17
CA HIS A 152 -21.35 -2.80 -14.25
C HIS A 152 -22.15 -1.67 -14.91
N ASN A 153 -22.51 -1.83 -16.21
CA ASN A 153 -23.24 -0.85 -16.99
C ASN A 153 -22.64 0.58 -16.88
N THR A 154 -21.34 0.68 -17.09
CA THR A 154 -20.58 1.92 -16.94
C THR A 154 -19.51 2.05 -18.04
N VAL A 155 -18.76 3.14 -18.03
CA VAL A 155 -17.67 3.38 -18.99
C VAL A 155 -16.32 2.93 -18.41
N GLU A 156 -15.40 2.50 -19.27
CA GLU A 156 -14.06 2.02 -18.87
C GLU A 156 -13.30 2.99 -17.96
N ARG A 157 -13.45 4.30 -18.18
CA ARG A 157 -12.83 5.33 -17.34
C ARG A 157 -13.24 5.21 -15.85
N ASN A 158 -14.48 4.82 -15.58
CA ASN A 158 -14.94 4.60 -14.22
C ASN A 158 -14.32 3.34 -13.63
N ILE A 159 -14.15 2.28 -14.44
CA ILE A 159 -13.51 1.03 -14.00
C ILE A 159 -12.06 1.29 -13.58
N TYR A 160 -11.28 2.06 -14.34
CA TYR A 160 -9.92 2.42 -13.93
C TYR A 160 -9.90 3.13 -12.57
N ARG A 161 -10.80 4.09 -12.34
CA ARG A 161 -10.91 4.80 -11.04
C ARG A 161 -11.35 3.88 -9.91
N TRP A 162 -12.26 2.94 -10.18
CA TRP A 162 -12.74 1.99 -9.19
C TRP A 162 -11.67 0.97 -8.84
N LEU A 163 -10.88 0.51 -9.82
CA LEU A 163 -9.75 -0.37 -9.59
C LEU A 163 -8.65 0.32 -8.76
N GLU A 164 -8.27 1.54 -9.13
CA GLU A 164 -7.29 2.33 -8.37
C GLU A 164 -7.72 2.46 -6.92
N LYS A 165 -8.96 2.93 -6.68
CA LYS A 165 -9.51 3.06 -5.34
C LYS A 165 -9.67 1.72 -4.63
N GLY A 166 -10.05 0.68 -5.35
CA GLY A 166 -10.19 -0.68 -4.82
C GLY A 166 -8.87 -1.26 -4.33
N ILE A 167 -7.78 -1.05 -5.07
CA ILE A 167 -6.44 -1.50 -4.69
C ILE A 167 -5.92 -0.70 -3.50
N ASP A 168 -6.12 0.62 -3.47
CA ASP A 168 -5.75 1.47 -2.34
C ASP A 168 -6.45 1.02 -1.05
N ASP A 169 -7.77 0.88 -1.09
CA ASP A 169 -8.55 0.43 0.06
C ASP A 169 -8.13 -0.98 0.50
N LEU A 170 -7.99 -1.92 -0.44
CA LEU A 170 -7.57 -3.29 -0.15
C LEU A 170 -6.14 -3.35 0.43
N SER A 171 -5.26 -2.43 0.06
CA SER A 171 -3.92 -2.35 0.64
C SER A 171 -3.95 -2.13 2.15
N ILE A 172 -4.92 -1.34 2.63
CA ILE A 172 -5.13 -1.11 4.07
C ILE A 172 -5.60 -2.39 4.77
N TYR A 173 -6.50 -3.15 4.14
CA TYR A 173 -6.95 -4.44 4.67
C TYR A 173 -5.80 -5.45 4.75
N LEU A 174 -4.95 -5.53 3.72
CA LEU A 174 -3.84 -6.48 3.64
C LEU A 174 -2.70 -6.15 4.59
N PHE A 175 -2.33 -4.87 4.70
CA PHE A 175 -1.12 -4.42 5.40
C PHE A 175 -1.41 -3.59 6.66
N GLY A 176 -2.67 -3.24 6.94
CA GLY A 176 -3.07 -2.45 8.10
C GLY A 176 -2.42 -1.07 8.11
N ALA A 177 -2.02 -0.61 9.29
CA ALA A 177 -1.38 0.70 9.49
C ALA A 177 -0.06 0.90 8.71
N TYR A 178 0.52 -0.16 8.16
CA TYR A 178 1.71 -0.06 7.30
C TYR A 178 1.40 0.45 5.89
N ALA A 179 0.11 0.44 5.49
CA ALA A 179 -0.35 0.98 4.22
C ALA A 179 -0.76 2.48 4.32
N LEU A 180 -0.83 3.00 5.53
CA LEU A 180 -1.09 4.40 5.83
C LEU A 180 0.21 5.14 6.06
#